data_d28e88e136b5968a5acd1e96f828f695
#
_entry.id   d28e88e136b5968a5acd1e96f828f695
#
_cell.length_a   1.000
_cell.length_b   1.000
_cell.length_c   1.000
_cell.angle_alpha   90.00
_cell.angle_beta   90.00
_cell.angle_gamma   90.00
#
_symmetry.space_group_name_H-M   'P 1'
#
loop_
_entity.id
_entity.type
_entity.pdbx_description
1 polymer ?
#
loop_
_entity_poly.entity_id
_entity_poly.type
_entity_poly.pdbx_seq_one_letter_code
_entity_poly.pdbx_strand_id
1 'polypeptide(L)'
;FQILPNINVDWMGWRKPLVAISIVILLAGLISAIGRQLSPGGTESFNLGVDFKGGTVVTAKFRQKPASDDIRDALEQVGIVEAVIQESTDKTDEVLIKVPNLGEREECKDDNGKLLPEAGRCLVKKALDSKVGKEAEGSTQLNQDETAAYKIVGTDAVGPVAGAQLRNQAVIATLLGMVGIL
;
A
#
# COMPACT_ATOMS: atom_id res chain seq x y z
N PHE A 1 -6.20 46.60 0.81
CA PHE A 1 -7.51 45.99 0.45
C PHE A 1 -8.00 45.17 1.61
N GLN A 2 -8.88 45.68 2.45
CA GLN A 2 -9.60 44.92 3.46
C GLN A 2 -10.80 44.24 2.78
N ILE A 3 -10.72 42.95 2.54
CA ILE A 3 -11.75 42.16 1.82
C ILE A 3 -12.97 41.90 2.72
N LEU A 4 -12.83 42.03 4.02
CA LEU A 4 -13.90 41.78 4.99
C LEU A 4 -13.94 42.89 6.07
N PRO A 5 -14.67 44.00 5.86
CA PRO A 5 -14.87 44.99 6.89
C PRO A 5 -15.97 44.52 7.87
N ASN A 6 -15.66 44.55 9.17
CA ASN A 6 -16.60 44.31 10.28
C ASN A 6 -17.27 42.91 10.31
N ILE A 7 -16.49 41.85 10.48
CA ILE A 7 -17.03 40.54 10.83
C ILE A 7 -17.36 40.56 12.34
N ASN A 8 -18.60 40.80 12.65
CA ASN A 8 -19.13 40.72 14.01
C ASN A 8 -19.82 39.34 14.19
N VAL A 9 -19.05 38.26 14.11
CA VAL A 9 -19.56 36.89 14.31
C VAL A 9 -19.36 36.51 15.77
N ASP A 10 -20.42 36.18 16.47
CA ASP A 10 -20.36 35.63 17.82
C ASP A 10 -19.86 34.18 17.80
N TRP A 11 -18.54 34.01 17.70
CA TRP A 11 -17.88 32.72 17.70
C TRP A 11 -18.13 31.88 18.97
N MET A 12 -18.32 32.57 20.10
CA MET A 12 -18.56 31.90 21.37
C MET A 12 -20.00 31.37 21.48
N GLY A 13 -20.98 32.04 20.92
CA GLY A 13 -22.37 31.56 20.87
C GLY A 13 -22.51 30.33 19.96
N TRP A 14 -21.73 30.28 18.88
CA TRP A 14 -21.81 29.19 17.89
C TRP A 14 -21.00 27.93 18.24
N ARG A 15 -20.23 27.95 19.35
CA ARG A 15 -19.41 26.81 19.76
C ARG A 15 -20.21 25.51 19.97
N LYS A 16 -21.39 25.59 20.60
CA LYS A 16 -22.24 24.42 20.90
C LYS A 16 -22.77 23.74 19.63
N PRO A 17 -23.41 24.45 18.68
CA PRO A 17 -23.88 23.85 17.44
C PRO A 17 -22.71 23.36 16.56
N LEU A 18 -21.59 24.07 16.50
CA LEU A 18 -20.41 23.63 15.74
C LEU A 18 -19.80 22.32 16.28
N VAL A 19 -19.67 22.19 17.60
CA VAL A 19 -19.21 20.95 18.24
C VAL A 19 -20.22 19.82 17.98
N ALA A 20 -21.52 20.07 18.08
CA ALA A 20 -22.54 19.06 17.80
C ALA A 20 -22.47 18.57 16.33
N ILE A 21 -22.33 19.49 15.37
CA ILE A 21 -22.17 19.15 13.95
C ILE A 21 -20.90 18.33 13.74
N SER A 22 -19.78 18.71 14.35
CA SER A 22 -18.51 17.97 14.26
C SER A 22 -18.65 16.55 14.78
N ILE A 23 -19.31 16.36 15.92
CA ILE A 23 -19.55 15.02 16.49
C ILE A 23 -20.43 14.18 15.56
N VAL A 24 -21.50 14.77 14.98
CA VAL A 24 -22.37 14.08 14.04
C VAL A 24 -21.59 13.61 12.80
N ILE A 25 -20.73 14.47 12.22
CA ILE A 25 -19.90 14.14 11.07
C ILE A 25 -18.92 13.00 11.41
N LEU A 26 -18.27 13.08 12.58
CA LEU A 26 -17.35 12.01 13.04
C LEU A 26 -18.07 10.68 13.23
N LEU A 27 -19.25 10.68 13.86
CA LEU A 27 -20.04 9.46 14.04
C LEU A 27 -20.53 8.90 12.70
N ALA A 28 -20.96 9.74 11.78
CA ALA A 28 -21.37 9.31 10.44
C ALA A 28 -20.20 8.68 9.67
N GLY A 29 -19.01 9.26 9.76
CA GLY A 29 -17.78 8.69 9.20
C GLY A 29 -17.43 7.32 9.80
N LEU A 30 -17.51 7.20 11.12
CA LEU A 30 -17.24 5.96 11.84
C LEU A 30 -18.25 4.87 11.47
N ILE A 31 -19.54 5.18 11.44
CA ILE A 31 -20.60 4.25 11.05
C ILE A 31 -20.41 3.82 9.59
N SER A 32 -20.06 4.73 8.70
CA SER A 32 -19.75 4.41 7.30
C SER A 32 -18.55 3.45 7.17
N ALA A 33 -17.49 3.67 7.94
CA ALA A 33 -16.31 2.82 7.94
C ALA A 33 -16.63 1.40 8.43
N ILE A 34 -17.35 1.29 9.56
CA ILE A 34 -17.79 0.01 10.12
C ILE A 34 -18.77 -0.70 9.16
N GLY A 35 -19.69 0.04 8.55
CA GLY A 35 -20.65 -0.49 7.60
C GLY A 35 -20.00 -1.13 6.37
N ARG A 36 -18.92 -0.53 5.86
CA ARG A 36 -18.14 -1.12 4.75
C ARG A 36 -17.48 -2.44 5.13
N GLN A 37 -16.97 -2.54 6.35
CA GLN A 37 -16.29 -3.75 6.81
C GLN A 37 -17.27 -4.91 7.07
N LEU A 38 -18.51 -4.61 7.46
CA LEU A 38 -19.54 -5.60 7.74
C LEU A 38 -20.33 -6.04 6.50
N SER A 39 -20.24 -5.28 5.40
CA SER A 39 -20.96 -5.60 4.16
C SER A 39 -20.29 -6.77 3.43
N PRO A 40 -21.02 -7.83 3.07
CA PRO A 40 -20.48 -8.90 2.23
C PRO A 40 -20.02 -8.36 0.88
N GLY A 41 -18.73 -8.49 0.57
CA GLY A 41 -18.10 -7.91 -0.63
C GLY A 41 -17.75 -6.42 -0.51
N GLY A 42 -17.87 -5.83 0.68
CA GLY A 42 -17.42 -4.47 0.95
C GLY A 42 -15.90 -4.31 0.87
N THR A 43 -15.46 -3.15 0.41
CA THR A 43 -14.04 -2.79 0.44
C THR A 43 -13.58 -2.58 1.88
N GLU A 44 -12.30 -2.87 2.16
CA GLU A 44 -11.73 -2.59 3.49
C GLU A 44 -11.96 -1.13 3.91
N SER A 45 -12.33 -0.94 5.17
CA SER A 45 -12.65 0.38 5.74
C SER A 45 -11.47 1.36 5.68
N PHE A 46 -10.26 0.83 5.78
CA PHE A 46 -9.01 1.58 5.74
C PHE A 46 -8.07 0.96 4.71
N ASN A 47 -7.57 1.77 3.79
CA ASN A 47 -6.51 1.39 2.86
C ASN A 47 -5.17 1.34 3.60
N LEU A 48 -5.00 0.29 4.41
CA LEU A 48 -3.76 0.09 5.16
C LEU A 48 -2.63 -0.32 4.21
N GLY A 49 -1.48 0.31 4.36
CA GLY A 49 -0.27 -0.08 3.64
C GLY A 49 0.27 -1.45 4.08
N VAL A 50 1.25 -1.95 3.32
CA VAL A 50 1.92 -3.24 3.59
C VAL A 50 2.56 -3.31 4.98
N ASP A 51 2.93 -2.16 5.56
CA ASP A 51 3.49 -2.06 6.91
C ASP A 51 2.52 -2.55 7.99
N PHE A 52 1.22 -2.37 7.77
CA PHE A 52 0.17 -2.76 8.72
C PHE A 52 -0.53 -4.07 8.37
N LYS A 53 -0.63 -4.41 7.08
CA LYS A 53 -1.23 -5.67 6.60
C LYS A 53 -0.21 -6.80 6.51
N GLY A 54 1.05 -6.46 6.40
CA GLY A 54 2.10 -7.34 5.92
C GLY A 54 2.06 -7.43 4.38
N GLY A 55 3.16 -7.73 3.79
CA GLY A 55 3.31 -7.83 2.34
C GLY A 55 4.71 -7.49 1.88
N THR A 56 4.90 -7.33 0.60
CA THR A 56 6.19 -7.06 -0.01
C THR A 56 6.11 -5.82 -0.89
N VAL A 57 7.08 -4.93 -0.74
CA VAL A 57 7.30 -3.80 -1.65
C VAL A 57 8.48 -4.17 -2.55
N VAL A 58 8.25 -4.24 -3.83
CA VAL A 58 9.28 -4.52 -4.84
C VAL A 58 9.53 -3.26 -5.63
N THR A 59 10.77 -2.78 -5.65
CA THR A 59 11.20 -1.67 -6.49
C THR A 59 11.83 -2.23 -7.75
N ALA A 60 11.17 -2.03 -8.87
CA ALA A 60 11.64 -2.45 -10.18
C ALA A 60 12.06 -1.25 -11.02
N LYS A 61 13.24 -1.35 -11.62
CA LYS A 61 13.76 -0.39 -12.60
C LYS A 61 13.59 -0.95 -14.00
N PHE A 62 13.01 -0.17 -14.90
CA PHE A 62 12.72 -0.57 -16.26
C PHE A 62 13.63 0.11 -17.26
N ARG A 63 13.97 -0.57 -18.34
CA ARG A 63 14.66 0.04 -19.50
C ARG A 63 13.71 0.95 -20.28
N GLN A 64 12.52 0.44 -20.53
CA GLN A 64 11.39 1.19 -21.05
C GLN A 64 10.23 0.95 -20.11
N LYS A 65 9.81 2.00 -19.41
CA LYS A 65 8.75 1.91 -18.41
C LYS A 65 7.43 1.50 -19.08
N PRO A 66 6.84 0.36 -18.71
CA PRO A 66 5.52 -0.04 -19.19
C PRO A 66 4.45 0.85 -18.57
N ALA A 67 3.26 0.85 -19.15
CA ALA A 67 2.11 1.49 -18.53
C ALA A 67 1.74 0.78 -17.21
N SER A 68 1.25 1.54 -16.22
CA SER A 68 0.85 0.97 -14.92
C SER A 68 -0.23 -0.10 -15.06
N ASP A 69 -1.07 0.00 -16.09
CA ASP A 69 -2.11 -0.98 -16.38
C ASP A 69 -1.52 -2.30 -16.91
N ASP A 70 -0.46 -2.26 -17.71
CA ASP A 70 0.22 -3.47 -18.19
C ASP A 70 0.86 -4.25 -17.02
N ILE A 71 1.42 -3.51 -16.05
CA ILE A 71 1.97 -4.12 -14.82
C ILE A 71 0.84 -4.74 -13.99
N ARG A 72 -0.31 -4.05 -13.88
CA ARG A 72 -1.47 -4.56 -13.15
C ARG A 72 -2.00 -5.84 -13.77
N ASP A 73 -2.19 -5.85 -15.08
CA ASP A 73 -2.65 -7.02 -15.81
C ASP A 73 -1.70 -8.22 -15.65
N ALA A 74 -0.38 -7.97 -15.66
CA ALA A 74 0.62 -9.00 -15.43
C ALA A 74 0.51 -9.60 -14.02
N LEU A 75 0.27 -8.76 -13.01
CA LEU A 75 0.09 -9.19 -11.62
C LEU A 75 -1.22 -9.96 -11.43
N GLU A 76 -2.31 -9.53 -12.07
CA GLU A 76 -3.60 -10.24 -12.04
C GLU A 76 -3.51 -11.64 -12.64
N GLN A 77 -2.71 -11.84 -13.71
CA GLN A 77 -2.49 -13.16 -14.32
C GLN A 77 -1.84 -14.17 -13.37
N VAL A 78 -1.02 -13.71 -12.45
CA VAL A 78 -0.46 -14.56 -11.38
C VAL A 78 -1.32 -14.53 -10.12
N GLY A 79 -2.55 -13.97 -10.21
CA GLY A 79 -3.55 -13.93 -9.14
C GLY A 79 -3.29 -12.90 -8.05
N ILE A 80 -2.57 -11.82 -8.35
CA ILE A 80 -2.37 -10.67 -7.44
C ILE A 80 -3.32 -9.56 -7.85
N VAL A 81 -4.49 -9.51 -7.23
CA VAL A 81 -5.54 -8.54 -7.59
C VAL A 81 -5.39 -7.20 -6.85
N GLU A 82 -4.83 -7.21 -5.62
CA GLU A 82 -4.73 -6.02 -4.76
C GLU A 82 -3.34 -5.36 -4.77
N ALA A 83 -2.63 -5.43 -5.90
CA ALA A 83 -1.34 -4.76 -6.01
C ALA A 83 -1.51 -3.24 -6.15
N VAL A 84 -0.70 -2.50 -5.40
CA VAL A 84 -0.61 -1.04 -5.54
C VAL A 84 0.66 -0.69 -6.30
N ILE A 85 0.50 -0.09 -7.47
CA ILE A 85 1.59 0.33 -8.33
C ILE A 85 1.80 1.83 -8.14
N GLN A 86 3.00 2.23 -7.73
CA GLN A 86 3.38 3.62 -7.54
C GLN A 86 4.60 3.95 -8.38
N GLU A 87 4.52 5.02 -9.14
CA GLU A 87 5.67 5.56 -9.86
C GLU A 87 6.58 6.31 -8.89
N SER A 88 7.90 6.16 -9.05
CA SER A 88 8.85 6.94 -8.28
C SER A 88 8.82 8.40 -8.74
N THR A 89 8.77 9.33 -7.79
CA THR A 89 8.78 10.77 -8.09
C THR A 89 10.19 11.24 -8.47
N ASP A 90 11.20 10.60 -7.90
CA ASP A 90 12.61 11.01 -8.10
C ASP A 90 13.26 10.36 -9.32
N LYS A 91 12.78 9.18 -9.72
CA LYS A 91 13.35 8.39 -10.82
C LYS A 91 12.25 7.92 -11.74
N THR A 92 12.23 8.45 -12.94
CA THR A 92 11.19 8.19 -13.95
C THR A 92 11.18 6.74 -14.48
N ASP A 93 12.26 6.00 -14.26
CA ASP A 93 12.47 4.62 -14.70
C ASP A 93 12.21 3.57 -13.61
N GLU A 94 11.88 4.01 -12.37
CA GLU A 94 11.60 3.12 -11.25
C GLU A 94 10.11 3.10 -10.89
N VAL A 95 9.59 1.92 -10.60
CA VAL A 95 8.22 1.67 -10.15
C VAL A 95 8.24 0.86 -8.87
N LEU A 96 7.47 1.28 -7.89
CA LEU A 96 7.23 0.54 -6.64
C LEU A 96 5.96 -0.29 -6.78
N ILE A 97 6.10 -1.59 -6.64
CA ILE A 97 5.00 -2.55 -6.70
C ILE A 97 4.78 -3.10 -5.30
N LYS A 98 3.68 -2.72 -4.68
CA LYS A 98 3.29 -3.19 -3.35
C LYS A 98 2.33 -4.36 -3.50
N VAL A 99 2.75 -5.52 -3.01
CA VAL A 99 1.99 -6.76 -3.07
C VAL A 99 1.55 -7.13 -1.67
N PRO A 100 0.25 -7.34 -1.42
CA PRO A 100 -0.23 -7.79 -0.12
C PRO A 100 0.34 -9.18 0.21
N ASN A 101 0.24 -9.56 1.48
CA ASN A 101 0.63 -10.90 1.88
C ASN A 101 -0.34 -11.92 1.27
N LEU A 102 0.16 -12.71 0.33
CA LEU A 102 -0.64 -13.65 -0.48
C LEU A 102 -0.76 -15.04 0.15
N GLY A 103 -0.37 -15.18 1.43
CA GLY A 103 -0.42 -16.47 2.11
C GLY A 103 0.58 -17.50 1.52
N GLU A 104 0.33 -18.77 1.81
CA GLU A 104 1.18 -19.87 1.37
C GLU A 104 0.89 -20.25 -0.09
N ARG A 105 1.59 -19.63 -1.03
CA ARG A 105 1.57 -20.06 -2.43
C ARG A 105 2.70 -21.07 -2.69
N GLU A 106 2.36 -22.21 -3.23
CA GLU A 106 3.32 -23.29 -3.50
C GLU A 106 4.42 -22.91 -4.49
N GLU A 107 4.15 -21.96 -5.36
CA GLU A 107 5.02 -21.53 -6.44
C GLU A 107 6.30 -20.81 -5.99
N CYS A 108 6.34 -20.31 -4.76
CA CYS A 108 7.48 -19.60 -4.18
C CYS A 108 7.88 -20.17 -2.81
N LYS A 109 7.82 -21.50 -2.68
CA LYS A 109 8.35 -22.25 -1.55
C LYS A 109 9.76 -22.79 -1.86
N ASP A 110 10.57 -22.97 -0.81
CA ASP A 110 11.82 -23.70 -0.92
C ASP A 110 11.57 -25.21 -1.05
N ASP A 111 12.65 -25.99 -1.27
CA ASP A 111 12.59 -27.44 -1.37
C ASP A 111 12.02 -28.12 -0.11
N ASN A 112 11.96 -27.43 1.02
CA ASN A 112 11.39 -27.90 2.29
C ASN A 112 9.92 -27.47 2.47
N GLY A 113 9.30 -26.86 1.46
CA GLY A 113 7.91 -26.38 1.52
C GLY A 113 7.70 -25.12 2.36
N LYS A 114 8.78 -24.45 2.78
CA LYS A 114 8.70 -23.18 3.51
C LYS A 114 8.65 -22.00 2.54
N LEU A 115 7.78 -21.05 2.79
CA LEU A 115 7.72 -19.80 2.03
C LEU A 115 9.08 -19.11 2.05
N LEU A 116 9.59 -18.80 0.87
CA LEU A 116 10.77 -17.95 0.74
C LEU A 116 10.47 -16.59 1.39
N PRO A 117 11.42 -16.02 2.13
CA PRO A 117 11.27 -14.66 2.66
C PRO A 117 10.96 -13.62 1.58
N GLU A 118 11.32 -13.96 0.33
CA GLU A 118 11.12 -13.15 -0.87
C GLU A 118 9.96 -13.65 -1.75
N ALA A 119 8.95 -14.33 -1.19
CA ALA A 119 7.83 -14.85 -1.96
C ALA A 119 7.12 -13.77 -2.80
N GLY A 120 6.97 -12.57 -2.26
CA GLY A 120 6.43 -11.43 -3.01
C GLY A 120 7.30 -11.04 -4.21
N ARG A 121 8.63 -11.04 -4.06
CA ARG A 121 9.57 -10.81 -5.17
C ARG A 121 9.46 -11.87 -6.25
N CYS A 122 9.40 -13.14 -5.86
CA CYS A 122 9.24 -14.26 -6.77
C CYS A 122 7.99 -14.13 -7.64
N LEU A 123 6.86 -13.78 -7.04
CA LEU A 123 5.59 -13.59 -7.76
C LEU A 123 5.61 -12.35 -8.69
N VAL A 124 6.17 -11.23 -8.22
CA VAL A 124 6.33 -10.04 -9.06
C VAL A 124 7.27 -10.33 -10.23
N LYS A 125 8.39 -11.02 -10.00
CA LYS A 125 9.30 -11.45 -11.07
C LYS A 125 8.56 -12.29 -12.11
N LYS A 126 7.82 -13.32 -11.69
CA LYS A 126 7.07 -14.19 -12.58
C LYS A 126 6.04 -13.42 -13.41
N ALA A 127 5.35 -12.47 -12.79
CA ALA A 127 4.39 -11.58 -13.47
C ALA A 127 5.07 -10.72 -14.54
N LEU A 128 6.16 -10.06 -14.18
CA LEU A 128 6.88 -9.16 -15.10
C LEU A 128 7.55 -9.94 -16.24
N ASP A 129 8.16 -11.11 -15.94
CA ASP A 129 8.78 -11.98 -16.95
C ASP A 129 7.77 -12.45 -18.01
N SER A 130 6.49 -12.57 -17.65
CA SER A 130 5.43 -13.02 -18.58
C SER A 130 5.00 -11.97 -19.60
N LYS A 131 5.03 -10.67 -19.23
CA LYS A 131 4.49 -9.58 -20.05
C LYS A 131 5.52 -8.53 -20.47
N VAL A 132 6.47 -8.22 -19.61
CA VAL A 132 7.40 -7.11 -19.83
C VAL A 132 8.72 -7.60 -20.44
N GLY A 133 9.16 -8.79 -20.04
CA GLY A 133 10.41 -9.38 -20.49
C GLY A 133 11.27 -9.85 -19.32
N LYS A 134 12.49 -10.30 -19.60
CA LYS A 134 13.36 -10.91 -18.58
C LYS A 134 14.01 -9.90 -17.65
N GLU A 135 14.18 -10.32 -16.38
CA GLU A 135 14.97 -9.60 -15.39
C GLU A 135 16.48 -9.72 -15.71
N ALA A 136 17.26 -8.66 -15.50
CA ALA A 136 18.71 -8.70 -15.57
C ALA A 136 19.29 -9.65 -14.52
N GLU A 137 20.14 -10.61 -14.94
CA GLU A 137 20.65 -11.65 -14.06
C GLU A 137 21.69 -11.16 -13.05
N GLY A 138 21.63 -11.70 -11.86
CA GLY A 138 22.61 -11.52 -10.79
C GLY A 138 22.81 -10.07 -10.36
N SER A 139 24.06 -9.64 -10.20
CA SER A 139 24.44 -8.28 -9.84
C SER A 139 24.58 -7.33 -11.04
N THR A 140 24.33 -7.80 -12.27
CA THR A 140 24.46 -7.03 -13.50
C THR A 140 23.49 -5.86 -13.51
N GLN A 141 24.00 -4.66 -13.79
CA GLN A 141 23.15 -3.50 -13.93
C GLN A 141 22.38 -3.57 -15.24
N LEU A 142 21.14 -3.03 -15.24
CA LEU A 142 20.27 -3.03 -16.42
C LEU A 142 20.93 -2.45 -17.68
N ASN A 143 21.89 -1.51 -17.50
CA ASN A 143 22.62 -0.89 -18.61
C ASN A 143 23.65 -1.83 -19.25
N GLN A 144 24.05 -2.91 -18.57
CA GLN A 144 25.08 -3.86 -19.02
C GLN A 144 24.48 -5.10 -19.68
N ASP A 145 23.18 -5.36 -19.46
CA ASP A 145 22.47 -6.48 -20.07
C ASP A 145 21.43 -5.97 -21.06
N GLU A 146 21.78 -5.91 -22.34
CA GLU A 146 20.91 -5.39 -23.41
C GLU A 146 19.65 -6.24 -23.63
N THR A 147 19.64 -7.48 -23.16
CA THR A 147 18.52 -8.41 -23.32
C THR A 147 17.48 -8.26 -22.20
N ALA A 148 17.85 -7.65 -21.09
CA ALA A 148 16.98 -7.46 -19.95
C ALA A 148 16.03 -6.25 -20.13
N ALA A 149 14.77 -6.46 -19.85
CA ALA A 149 13.74 -5.41 -19.88
C ALA A 149 13.66 -4.63 -18.57
N TYR A 150 13.94 -5.29 -17.45
CA TYR A 150 13.88 -4.67 -16.12
C TYR A 150 14.87 -5.29 -15.13
N LYS A 151 15.01 -4.66 -13.99
CA LYS A 151 15.75 -5.17 -12.82
C LYS A 151 15.04 -4.83 -11.53
N ILE A 152 14.92 -5.81 -10.64
CA ILE A 152 14.50 -5.57 -9.27
C ILE A 152 15.70 -5.01 -8.49
N VAL A 153 15.59 -3.75 -8.06
CA VAL A 153 16.66 -3.01 -7.36
C VAL A 153 16.49 -2.99 -5.85
N GLY A 154 15.28 -3.29 -5.38
CA GLY A 154 14.98 -3.36 -3.94
C GLY A 154 13.78 -4.26 -3.65
N THR A 155 13.82 -4.90 -2.49
CA THR A 155 12.70 -5.70 -1.99
C THR A 155 12.63 -5.53 -0.47
N ASP A 156 11.51 -4.99 0.00
CA ASP A 156 11.22 -4.84 1.43
C ASP A 156 10.00 -5.69 1.77
N ALA A 157 10.15 -6.63 2.69
CA ALA A 157 9.08 -7.54 3.08
C ALA A 157 8.72 -7.38 4.56
N VAL A 158 7.45 -7.22 4.85
CA VAL A 158 6.90 -7.17 6.21
C VAL A 158 6.05 -8.41 6.45
N GLY A 159 6.45 -9.22 7.41
CA GLY A 159 5.69 -10.41 7.78
C GLY A 159 4.32 -10.07 8.38
N PRO A 160 3.31 -10.95 8.26
CA PRO A 160 1.94 -10.70 8.73
C PRO A 160 1.87 -10.49 10.25
N VAL A 161 2.73 -11.15 11.00
CA VAL A 161 2.81 -11.01 12.47
C VAL A 161 3.31 -9.63 12.86
N ALA A 162 4.36 -9.14 12.19
CA ALA A 162 4.91 -7.81 12.44
C ALA A 162 3.90 -6.71 12.08
N GLY A 163 3.22 -6.83 10.93
CA GLY A 163 2.16 -5.90 10.52
C GLY A 163 0.99 -5.84 11.51
N ALA A 164 0.53 -6.99 12.01
CA ALA A 164 -0.52 -7.06 13.03
C ALA A 164 -0.09 -6.41 14.36
N GLN A 165 1.14 -6.63 14.78
CA GLN A 165 1.69 -6.03 16.01
C GLN A 165 1.78 -4.52 15.89
N LEU A 166 2.31 -3.99 14.78
CA LEU A 166 2.38 -2.55 14.51
C LEU A 166 0.99 -1.90 14.53
N ARG A 167 0.01 -2.53 13.89
CA ARG A 167 -1.38 -2.05 13.90
C ARG A 167 -1.95 -1.97 15.32
N ASN A 168 -1.79 -3.02 16.12
CA ASN A 168 -2.30 -3.04 17.49
C ASN A 168 -1.64 -1.97 18.36
N GLN A 169 -0.32 -1.81 18.25
CA GLN A 169 0.41 -0.77 18.96
C GLN A 169 -0.03 0.64 18.53
N ALA A 170 -0.23 0.88 17.24
CA ALA A 170 -0.71 2.16 16.73
C ALA A 170 -2.11 2.52 17.28
N VAL A 171 -3.03 1.56 17.32
CA VAL A 171 -4.38 1.76 17.90
C VAL A 171 -4.30 2.09 19.38
N ILE A 172 -3.52 1.32 20.16
CA ILE A 172 -3.36 1.54 21.59
C ILE A 172 -2.72 2.92 21.86
N ALA A 173 -1.66 3.27 21.14
CA ALA A 173 -1.00 4.57 21.28
C ALA A 173 -1.94 5.74 20.96
N THR A 174 -2.76 5.59 19.92
CA THR A 174 -3.76 6.61 19.56
C THR A 174 -4.80 6.78 20.65
N LEU A 175 -5.34 5.68 21.19
CA LEU A 175 -6.32 5.73 22.28
C LEU A 175 -5.74 6.35 23.54
N LEU A 176 -4.52 5.96 23.93
CA LEU A 176 -3.83 6.55 25.09
C LEU A 176 -3.55 8.05 24.87
N GLY A 177 -3.15 8.44 23.66
CA GLY A 177 -2.96 9.85 23.33
C GLY A 177 -4.25 10.65 23.42
N MET A 178 -5.36 10.11 22.97
CA MET A 178 -6.68 10.78 23.09
C MET A 178 -7.10 10.96 24.56
N VAL A 179 -6.91 9.94 25.39
CA VAL A 179 -7.20 10.02 26.83
C VAL A 179 -6.27 11.03 27.55
N GLY A 180 -5.00 11.13 27.11
CA GLY A 180 -4.05 12.08 27.73
C GLY A 180 -4.28 13.54 27.36
N ILE A 181 -5.07 13.82 26.30
CA ILE A 181 -5.45 15.18 25.85
C ILE A 181 -6.76 15.63 26.51
N LEU A 182 -7.61 14.72 26.94
CA LEU A 182 -8.87 15.00 27.63
C LEU A 182 -8.63 15.33 29.11
#